data_0aa367524cd884eb146abe64ecbd519b
#
_entry.id   0aa367524cd884eb146abe64ecbd519b
#
_cell.length_a   1.000
_cell.length_b   1.000
_cell.length_c   1.000
_cell.angle_alpha   90.00
_cell.angle_beta   90.00
_cell.angle_gamma   90.00
#
_symmetry.space_group_name_H-M   'P 1'
#
loop_
_entity.id
_entity.type
_entity.pdbx_description
1 polymer ?
#
loop_
_entity_poly.entity_id
_entity_poly.type
_entity_poly.pdbx_seq_one_letter_code
_entity_poly.pdbx_strand_id
1 'polypeptide(L)'
;VDDLVLARSLFGTTMGFHIIFATLGVGLPLMILVAELIYQKTKDDHYAIMAKRWTKAQAVLLGVAIPTGTIAGTQLALLWPGFMEVIGRVMSLPFQIEIYAFFVEALFMSIYVYAADRLSPAMRIVAVFFVLVGAAASAVLITNVHAFEGTPAGFKILNGKITDVDPWAAFFNPSFFITAGHVVLSAFMTGAFIVASVAAHKMIRTRKKEKVYRFHRKALLLALTIGGIFSLLTALNGHESAQMLYEYQPEKLAGAEGLFETRSHAPLAIGGFTDPNEEKVKWAIEIPWALSFLAANRFDTVVKGLNAFPRDEWPPLFIHTLFNAMVGVGMLLILYSIIGVVWRKVLKKDRFPTWLLVIFMTAGPFSLIGIEFGWIFACTGRQPWVIYHLLKTSDVVTTTGSIGLLFLFFTFVYAVLGAAVVYVLLYYFRKHPVDEDLNTAES
;
A
#
# COMPACT_ATOMS: atom_id res chain seq x y z
N VAL A 1 -27.36 -3.19 15.70
CA VAL A 1 -25.89 -3.00 15.53
C VAL A 1 -25.62 -1.52 15.72
N ASP A 2 -24.58 -1.19 16.48
CA ASP A 2 -24.19 0.18 16.78
C ASP A 2 -23.81 0.93 15.49
N ASP A 3 -24.27 2.18 15.34
CA ASP A 3 -24.00 3.03 14.17
C ASP A 3 -22.51 3.25 13.96
N LEU A 4 -21.72 3.31 15.03
CA LEU A 4 -20.25 3.38 14.96
C LEU A 4 -19.66 2.14 14.27
N VAL A 5 -20.13 0.94 14.62
CA VAL A 5 -19.64 -0.32 14.01
C VAL A 5 -20.05 -0.38 12.54
N LEU A 6 -21.27 0.03 12.21
CA LEU A 6 -21.75 0.06 10.82
C LEU A 6 -20.98 1.09 9.99
N ALA A 7 -20.73 2.30 10.50
CA ALA A 7 -19.96 3.34 9.81
C ALA A 7 -18.51 2.89 9.56
N ARG A 8 -17.87 2.28 10.54
CA ARG A 8 -16.51 1.73 10.41
C ARG A 8 -16.48 0.57 9.40
N SER A 9 -17.48 -0.30 9.41
CA SER A 9 -17.57 -1.42 8.48
C SER A 9 -17.78 -0.93 7.04
N LEU A 10 -18.67 0.04 6.83
CA LEU A 10 -18.92 0.64 5.52
C LEU A 10 -17.65 1.31 4.99
N PHE A 11 -17.06 2.22 5.76
CA PHE A 11 -15.88 2.95 5.34
C PHE A 11 -14.66 2.04 5.17
N GLY A 12 -14.45 1.10 6.09
CA GLY A 12 -13.37 0.11 6.03
C GLY A 12 -13.47 -0.79 4.79
N THR A 13 -14.68 -1.24 4.42
CA THR A 13 -14.91 -2.03 3.20
C THR A 13 -14.61 -1.19 1.94
N THR A 14 -15.04 0.07 1.92
CA THR A 14 -14.74 0.98 0.82
C THR A 14 -13.25 1.22 0.67
N MET A 15 -12.56 1.50 1.77
CA MET A 15 -11.11 1.72 1.76
C MET A 15 -10.35 0.46 1.37
N GLY A 16 -10.69 -0.71 1.92
CA GLY A 16 -10.05 -1.97 1.53
C GLY A 16 -10.19 -2.25 0.03
N PHE A 17 -11.39 -2.08 -0.52
CA PHE A 17 -11.57 -2.22 -1.96
C PHE A 17 -10.79 -1.18 -2.77
N HIS A 18 -10.86 0.10 -2.40
CA HIS A 18 -10.18 1.19 -3.10
C HIS A 18 -8.66 1.05 -3.07
N ILE A 19 -8.08 0.70 -1.92
CA ILE A 19 -6.62 0.60 -1.70
C ILE A 19 -5.97 -0.40 -2.65
N ILE A 20 -6.63 -1.50 -3.00
CA ILE A 20 -6.13 -2.46 -3.99
C ILE A 20 -5.84 -1.75 -5.31
N PHE A 21 -6.80 -0.98 -5.82
CA PHE A 21 -6.69 -0.27 -7.10
C PHE A 21 -5.77 0.93 -7.02
N ALA A 22 -5.82 1.70 -5.92
CA ALA A 22 -4.94 2.83 -5.70
C ALA A 22 -3.46 2.39 -5.61
N THR A 23 -3.18 1.32 -4.89
CA THR A 23 -1.82 0.77 -4.77
C THR A 23 -1.28 0.33 -6.13
N LEU A 24 -2.09 -0.36 -6.94
CA LEU A 24 -1.69 -0.76 -8.29
C LEU A 24 -1.58 0.44 -9.23
N GLY A 25 -2.45 1.45 -9.04
CA GLY A 25 -2.40 2.73 -9.75
C GLY A 25 -1.09 3.48 -9.56
N VAL A 26 -0.49 3.39 -8.39
CA VAL A 26 0.84 3.96 -8.09
C VAL A 26 1.97 3.04 -8.53
N GLY A 27 1.84 1.73 -8.33
CA GLY A 27 2.92 0.76 -8.54
C GLY A 27 3.21 0.43 -10.00
N LEU A 28 2.17 0.25 -10.82
CA LEU A 28 2.35 -0.14 -12.22
C LEU A 28 3.02 0.93 -13.09
N PRO A 29 2.78 2.23 -12.97
CA PRO A 29 3.49 3.26 -13.72
C PRO A 29 5.01 3.19 -13.59
N LEU A 30 5.53 2.80 -12.42
CA LEU A 30 6.97 2.55 -12.26
C LEU A 30 7.45 1.41 -13.17
N MET A 31 6.73 0.30 -13.22
CA MET A 31 7.07 -0.84 -14.07
C MET A 31 7.03 -0.46 -15.55
N ILE A 32 6.03 0.33 -15.96
CA ILE A 32 5.91 0.83 -17.33
C ILE A 32 7.07 1.75 -17.67
N LEU A 33 7.40 2.69 -16.78
CA LEU A 33 8.54 3.61 -16.98
C LEU A 33 9.86 2.86 -17.12
N VAL A 34 10.12 1.90 -16.26
CA VAL A 34 11.35 1.10 -16.29
C VAL A 34 11.43 0.28 -17.58
N ALA A 35 10.32 -0.31 -18.04
CA ALA A 35 10.27 -1.03 -19.30
C ALA A 35 10.57 -0.10 -20.50
N GLU A 36 9.98 1.10 -20.54
CA GLU A 36 10.29 2.11 -21.58
C GLU A 36 11.76 2.52 -21.57
N LEU A 37 12.34 2.77 -20.40
CA LEU A 37 13.75 3.13 -20.24
C LEU A 37 14.69 2.01 -20.73
N ILE A 38 14.39 0.76 -20.39
CA ILE A 38 15.17 -0.39 -20.85
C ILE A 38 15.04 -0.54 -22.36
N TYR A 39 13.84 -0.41 -22.91
CA TYR A 39 13.62 -0.43 -24.37
C TYR A 39 14.44 0.64 -25.09
N GLN A 40 14.41 1.87 -24.60
CA GLN A 40 15.20 2.96 -25.23
C GLN A 40 16.69 2.67 -25.24
N LYS A 41 17.21 2.05 -24.19
CA LYS A 41 18.65 1.71 -24.07
C LYS A 41 19.04 0.46 -24.88
N THR A 42 18.21 -0.57 -24.87
CA THR A 42 18.57 -1.90 -25.43
C THR A 42 17.97 -2.16 -26.79
N LYS A 43 16.91 -1.44 -27.17
CA LYS A 43 16.09 -1.70 -28.36
C LYS A 43 15.49 -3.12 -28.40
N ASP A 44 15.33 -3.73 -27.23
CA ASP A 44 14.69 -5.04 -27.09
C ASP A 44 13.17 -4.86 -27.05
N ASP A 45 12.49 -5.23 -28.12
CA ASP A 45 11.05 -5.08 -28.34
C ASP A 45 10.18 -5.74 -27.24
N HIS A 46 10.72 -6.73 -26.53
CA HIS A 46 10.01 -7.33 -25.40
C HIS A 46 9.61 -6.28 -24.37
N TYR A 47 10.46 -5.28 -24.07
CA TYR A 47 10.17 -4.24 -23.09
C TYR A 47 9.17 -3.21 -23.61
N ALA A 48 9.18 -2.91 -24.91
CA ALA A 48 8.14 -2.07 -25.52
C ALA A 48 6.77 -2.75 -25.44
N ILE A 49 6.70 -4.05 -25.72
CA ILE A 49 5.49 -4.86 -25.61
C ILE A 49 5.01 -4.92 -24.15
N MET A 50 5.92 -5.11 -23.17
CA MET A 50 5.59 -5.05 -21.75
C MET A 50 4.95 -3.71 -21.38
N ALA A 51 5.58 -2.59 -21.73
CA ALA A 51 5.07 -1.26 -21.44
C ALA A 51 3.66 -1.06 -22.02
N LYS A 52 3.44 -1.42 -23.28
CA LYS A 52 2.14 -1.33 -23.95
C LYS A 52 1.07 -2.16 -23.24
N ARG A 53 1.37 -3.41 -22.90
CA ARG A 53 0.41 -4.33 -22.25
C ARG A 53 0.08 -3.92 -20.83
N TRP A 54 1.08 -3.53 -20.04
CA TRP A 54 0.87 -3.04 -18.67
C TRP A 54 0.08 -1.73 -18.64
N THR A 55 0.27 -0.86 -19.63
CA THR A 55 -0.54 0.37 -19.78
C THR A 55 -2.02 0.06 -19.98
N LYS A 56 -2.36 -0.98 -20.74
CA LYS A 56 -3.77 -1.40 -20.89
C LYS A 56 -4.36 -1.89 -19.56
N ALA A 57 -3.59 -2.65 -18.78
CA ALA A 57 -4.02 -3.04 -17.44
C ALA A 57 -4.18 -1.82 -16.52
N GLN A 58 -3.22 -0.90 -16.52
CA GLN A 58 -3.27 0.34 -15.74
C GLN A 58 -4.52 1.16 -16.04
N ALA A 59 -4.88 1.32 -17.32
CA ALA A 59 -6.06 2.07 -17.73
C ALA A 59 -7.36 1.48 -17.16
N VAL A 60 -7.48 0.14 -17.13
CA VAL A 60 -8.65 -0.55 -16.56
C VAL A 60 -8.69 -0.34 -15.03
N LEU A 61 -7.54 -0.47 -14.35
CA LEU A 61 -7.46 -0.29 -12.90
C LEU A 61 -7.77 1.14 -12.47
N LEU A 62 -7.28 2.14 -13.19
CA LEU A 62 -7.62 3.55 -12.96
C LEU A 62 -9.11 3.83 -13.13
N GLY A 63 -9.76 3.17 -14.10
CA GLY A 63 -11.20 3.27 -14.31
C GLY A 63 -12.05 2.85 -13.10
N VAL A 64 -11.47 2.12 -12.14
CA VAL A 64 -12.10 1.75 -10.87
C VAL A 64 -11.52 2.54 -9.70
N ALA A 65 -10.22 2.82 -9.69
CA ALA A 65 -9.58 3.59 -8.63
C ALA A 65 -10.21 4.99 -8.47
N ILE A 66 -10.49 5.67 -9.59
CA ILE A 66 -11.05 7.03 -9.61
C ILE A 66 -12.43 7.09 -8.92
N PRO A 67 -13.48 6.34 -9.40
CA PRO A 67 -14.80 6.42 -8.78
C PRO A 67 -14.79 5.94 -7.33
N THR A 68 -14.03 4.91 -6.99
CA THR A 68 -13.98 4.39 -5.62
C THR A 68 -13.29 5.34 -4.66
N GLY A 69 -12.28 6.10 -5.10
CA GLY A 69 -11.69 7.19 -4.33
C GLY A 69 -12.68 8.32 -4.08
N THR A 70 -13.47 8.70 -5.08
CA THR A 70 -14.54 9.69 -4.93
C THR A 70 -15.62 9.23 -3.92
N ILE A 71 -16.00 7.95 -3.98
CA ILE A 71 -16.92 7.35 -3.01
C ILE A 71 -16.32 7.41 -1.60
N ALA A 72 -15.05 7.04 -1.44
CA ALA A 72 -14.36 7.09 -0.14
C ALA A 72 -14.34 8.50 0.44
N GLY A 73 -14.01 9.51 -0.35
CA GLY A 73 -14.03 10.92 0.07
C GLY A 73 -15.45 11.39 0.47
N THR A 74 -16.47 11.02 -0.28
CA THR A 74 -17.86 11.32 0.03
C THR A 74 -18.30 10.64 1.33
N GLN A 75 -17.98 9.36 1.51
CA GLN A 75 -18.30 8.63 2.73
C GLN A 75 -17.58 9.21 3.95
N LEU A 76 -16.32 9.63 3.79
CA LEU A 76 -15.57 10.30 4.87
C LEU A 76 -16.31 11.54 5.35
N ALA A 77 -16.78 12.38 4.44
CA ALA A 77 -17.52 13.59 4.77
C ALA A 77 -18.90 13.31 5.42
N LEU A 78 -19.60 12.26 4.97
CA LEU A 78 -20.94 11.93 5.47
C LEU A 78 -20.93 11.15 6.78
N LEU A 79 -19.98 10.23 6.96
CA LEU A 79 -19.92 9.35 8.12
C LEU A 79 -19.18 9.98 9.30
N TRP A 80 -18.24 10.89 9.03
CA TRP A 80 -17.33 11.49 10.01
C TRP A 80 -17.32 13.03 9.96
N PRO A 81 -18.49 13.71 10.08
CA PRO A 81 -18.58 15.15 9.91
C PRO A 81 -17.72 15.94 10.91
N GLY A 82 -17.64 15.48 12.17
CA GLY A 82 -16.80 16.15 13.18
C GLY A 82 -15.30 16.03 12.89
N PHE A 83 -14.86 14.93 12.30
CA PHE A 83 -13.49 14.78 11.81
C PHE A 83 -13.22 15.75 10.66
N MET A 84 -14.14 15.83 9.70
CA MET A 84 -13.99 16.72 8.53
C MET A 84 -14.00 18.21 8.91
N GLU A 85 -14.66 18.58 10.00
CA GLU A 85 -14.60 19.94 10.51
C GLU A 85 -13.17 20.32 10.95
N VAL A 86 -12.50 19.44 11.68
CA VAL A 86 -11.11 19.65 12.12
C VAL A 86 -10.15 19.62 10.92
N ILE A 87 -10.25 18.62 10.08
CA ILE A 87 -9.37 18.44 8.91
C ILE A 87 -9.56 19.58 7.91
N GLY A 88 -10.79 20.02 7.67
CA GLY A 88 -11.07 21.15 6.78
C GLY A 88 -10.46 22.47 7.24
N ARG A 89 -10.28 22.65 8.55
CA ARG A 89 -9.60 23.83 9.12
C ARG A 89 -8.08 23.74 9.06
N VAL A 90 -7.51 22.57 9.35
CA VAL A 90 -6.07 22.41 9.60
C VAL A 90 -5.35 21.81 8.38
N MET A 91 -5.97 20.83 7.71
CA MET A 91 -5.39 20.03 6.65
C MET A 91 -6.07 20.22 5.29
N SER A 92 -6.61 21.40 5.00
CA SER A 92 -7.23 21.67 3.68
C SER A 92 -6.22 21.68 2.54
N LEU A 93 -4.96 22.03 2.80
CA LEU A 93 -3.92 22.19 1.79
C LEU A 93 -3.63 20.88 1.00
N PRO A 94 -3.44 19.70 1.63
CA PRO A 94 -3.26 18.44 0.90
C PRO A 94 -4.41 18.13 -0.07
N PHE A 95 -5.65 18.31 0.36
CA PHE A 95 -6.83 18.07 -0.50
C PHE A 95 -6.90 19.00 -1.71
N GLN A 96 -6.54 20.28 -1.53
CA GLN A 96 -6.50 21.24 -2.63
C GLN A 96 -5.43 20.90 -3.66
N ILE A 97 -4.24 20.48 -3.20
CA ILE A 97 -3.12 20.13 -4.10
C ILE A 97 -3.37 18.78 -4.79
N GLU A 98 -4.02 17.84 -4.13
CA GLU A 98 -4.31 16.51 -4.68
C GLU A 98 -5.08 16.56 -6.00
N ILE A 99 -6.00 17.51 -6.13
CA ILE A 99 -6.77 17.72 -7.37
C ILE A 99 -5.83 17.92 -8.57
N TYR A 100 -4.75 18.66 -8.39
CA TYR A 100 -3.76 18.90 -9.46
C TYR A 100 -2.91 17.67 -9.74
N ALA A 101 -2.51 16.94 -8.71
CA ALA A 101 -1.76 15.69 -8.87
C ALA A 101 -2.56 14.66 -9.67
N PHE A 102 -3.83 14.51 -9.32
CA PHE A 102 -4.77 13.66 -10.02
C PHE A 102 -5.01 14.11 -11.48
N PHE A 103 -5.15 15.41 -11.71
CA PHE A 103 -5.28 15.95 -13.07
C PHE A 103 -4.05 15.64 -13.94
N VAL A 104 -2.85 15.81 -13.38
CA VAL A 104 -1.58 15.48 -14.06
C VAL A 104 -1.55 14.00 -14.44
N GLU A 105 -1.86 13.10 -13.50
CA GLU A 105 -1.93 11.66 -13.76
C GLU A 105 -2.91 11.32 -14.90
N ALA A 106 -4.14 11.79 -14.80
CA ALA A 106 -5.18 11.51 -15.79
C ALA A 106 -4.85 12.07 -17.17
N LEU A 107 -4.31 13.29 -17.24
CA LEU A 107 -3.91 13.94 -18.49
C LEU A 107 -2.79 13.14 -19.19
N PHE A 108 -1.69 12.88 -18.48
CA PHE A 108 -0.55 12.19 -19.09
C PHE A 108 -0.84 10.71 -19.37
N MET A 109 -1.69 10.07 -18.57
CA MET A 109 -2.17 8.73 -18.85
C MET A 109 -3.00 8.70 -20.14
N SER A 110 -3.87 9.68 -20.34
CA SER A 110 -4.66 9.79 -21.58
C SER A 110 -3.76 10.02 -22.80
N ILE A 111 -2.77 10.91 -22.68
CA ILE A 111 -1.78 11.14 -23.74
C ILE A 111 -1.03 9.84 -24.07
N TYR A 112 -0.56 9.12 -23.06
CA TYR A 112 0.20 7.90 -23.27
C TYR A 112 -0.64 6.76 -23.84
N VAL A 113 -1.90 6.60 -23.42
CA VAL A 113 -2.81 5.56 -23.94
C VAL A 113 -3.21 5.80 -25.39
N TYR A 114 -3.52 7.04 -25.75
CA TYR A 114 -4.09 7.35 -27.07
C TYR A 114 -3.09 7.86 -28.10
N ALA A 115 -1.94 8.36 -27.68
CA ALA A 115 -0.96 8.99 -28.56
C ALA A 115 0.44 8.35 -28.52
N ALA A 116 0.66 7.27 -27.76
CA ALA A 116 1.98 6.68 -27.59
C ALA A 116 2.70 6.36 -28.91
N ASP A 117 1.97 5.84 -29.91
CA ASP A 117 2.52 5.49 -31.21
C ASP A 117 2.94 6.71 -32.05
N ARG A 118 2.44 7.92 -31.69
CA ARG A 118 2.74 9.20 -32.37
C ARG A 118 3.79 10.01 -31.61
N LEU A 119 4.13 9.61 -30.38
CA LEU A 119 5.11 10.30 -29.54
C LEU A 119 6.52 9.86 -29.89
N SER A 120 7.47 10.81 -29.83
CA SER A 120 8.90 10.46 -29.84
C SER A 120 9.23 9.59 -28.62
N PRO A 121 10.30 8.80 -28.69
CA PRO A 121 10.75 7.99 -27.55
C PRO A 121 10.93 8.80 -26.26
N ALA A 122 11.51 9.99 -26.34
CA ALA A 122 11.69 10.87 -25.19
C ALA A 122 10.33 11.35 -24.63
N MET A 123 9.36 11.70 -25.47
CA MET A 123 8.05 12.16 -25.05
C MET A 123 7.23 11.03 -24.41
N ARG A 124 7.41 9.78 -24.85
CA ARG A 124 6.78 8.62 -24.16
C ARG A 124 7.30 8.48 -22.73
N ILE A 125 8.61 8.57 -22.55
CA ILE A 125 9.22 8.52 -21.20
C ILE A 125 8.70 9.68 -20.36
N VAL A 126 8.65 10.91 -20.88
CA VAL A 126 8.13 12.08 -20.17
C VAL A 126 6.66 11.87 -19.77
N ALA A 127 5.82 11.35 -20.68
CA ALA A 127 4.43 11.10 -20.37
C ALA A 127 4.26 10.08 -19.24
N VAL A 128 4.95 8.94 -19.30
CA VAL A 128 4.88 7.91 -18.23
C VAL A 128 5.47 8.43 -16.92
N PHE A 129 6.55 9.23 -16.99
CA PHE A 129 7.13 9.86 -15.80
C PHE A 129 6.11 10.76 -15.08
N PHE A 130 5.37 11.58 -15.81
CA PHE A 130 4.33 12.42 -15.20
C PHE A 130 3.12 11.62 -14.72
N VAL A 131 2.77 10.49 -15.34
CA VAL A 131 1.80 9.55 -14.77
C VAL A 131 2.27 9.05 -13.42
N LEU A 132 3.53 8.61 -13.33
CA LEU A 132 4.13 8.13 -12.09
C LEU A 132 4.17 9.22 -11.02
N VAL A 133 4.59 10.43 -11.38
CA VAL A 133 4.66 11.58 -10.45
C VAL A 133 3.27 11.96 -9.95
N GLY A 134 2.28 12.03 -10.85
CA GLY A 134 0.89 12.35 -10.48
C GLY A 134 0.30 11.32 -9.52
N ALA A 135 0.44 10.03 -9.85
CA ALA A 135 -0.02 8.93 -9.00
C ALA A 135 0.66 8.91 -7.62
N ALA A 136 1.99 9.02 -7.60
CA ALA A 136 2.74 9.05 -6.36
C ALA A 136 2.43 10.30 -5.52
N ALA A 137 2.30 11.48 -6.15
CA ALA A 137 1.94 12.72 -5.46
C ALA A 137 0.53 12.63 -4.86
N SER A 138 -0.45 12.09 -5.57
CA SER A 138 -1.80 11.86 -5.02
C SER A 138 -1.74 10.96 -3.79
N ALA A 139 -1.02 9.83 -3.86
CA ALA A 139 -0.83 8.93 -2.73
C ALA A 139 -0.15 9.63 -1.53
N VAL A 140 0.88 10.44 -1.78
CA VAL A 140 1.59 11.20 -0.74
C VAL A 140 0.66 12.21 -0.07
N LEU A 141 -0.14 12.94 -0.84
CA LEU A 141 -1.02 13.99 -0.34
C LEU A 141 -2.15 13.45 0.51
N ILE A 142 -2.82 12.37 0.09
CA ILE A 142 -3.87 11.76 0.93
C ILE A 142 -3.30 11.05 2.16
N THR A 143 -2.12 10.42 2.03
CA THR A 143 -1.44 9.79 3.15
C THR A 143 -0.96 10.82 4.17
N ASN A 144 -0.71 12.06 3.76
CA ASN A 144 -0.39 13.15 4.67
C ASN A 144 -1.50 13.42 5.68
N VAL A 145 -2.76 13.34 5.26
CA VAL A 145 -3.90 13.45 6.19
C VAL A 145 -3.84 12.33 7.23
N HIS A 146 -3.58 11.09 6.79
CA HIS A 146 -3.41 9.96 7.69
C HIS A 146 -2.21 10.12 8.64
N ALA A 147 -1.10 10.68 8.17
CA ALA A 147 0.07 11.00 8.99
C ALA A 147 -0.28 12.05 10.07
N PHE A 148 -0.99 13.11 9.69
CA PHE A 148 -1.48 14.12 10.61
C PHE A 148 -2.38 13.55 11.71
N GLU A 149 -3.23 12.59 11.38
CA GLU A 149 -4.07 11.91 12.38
C GLU A 149 -3.26 11.24 13.51
N GLY A 150 -2.07 10.72 13.18
CA GLY A 150 -1.15 10.10 14.14
C GLY A 150 -0.23 11.08 14.89
N THR A 151 0.12 12.19 14.25
CA THR A 151 1.02 13.22 14.79
C THR A 151 0.49 14.62 14.48
N PRO A 152 -0.67 15.02 15.08
CA PRO A 152 -1.29 16.30 14.80
C PRO A 152 -0.37 17.46 15.21
N ALA A 153 -0.22 18.43 14.30
CA ALA A 153 0.66 19.60 14.46
C ALA A 153 0.10 20.82 13.74
N GLY A 154 0.69 21.98 13.94
CA GLY A 154 0.36 23.22 13.21
C GLY A 154 -0.90 23.94 13.70
N PHE A 155 -1.28 23.76 14.96
CA PHE A 155 -2.39 24.51 15.58
C PHE A 155 -2.23 24.58 17.10
N LYS A 156 -3.01 25.46 17.73
CA LYS A 156 -3.15 25.53 19.20
C LYS A 156 -4.59 25.25 19.60
N ILE A 157 -4.77 24.78 20.82
CA ILE A 157 -6.10 24.64 21.43
C ILE A 157 -6.22 25.63 22.57
N LEU A 158 -7.17 26.57 22.43
CA LEU A 158 -7.52 27.56 23.48
C LEU A 158 -9.00 27.40 23.79
N ASN A 159 -9.33 27.14 25.05
CA ASN A 159 -10.72 26.94 25.53
C ASN A 159 -11.50 25.89 24.70
N GLY A 160 -10.84 24.78 24.35
CA GLY A 160 -11.45 23.70 23.54
C GLY A 160 -11.64 24.02 22.06
N LYS A 161 -11.11 25.15 21.57
CA LYS A 161 -11.19 25.55 20.16
C LYS A 161 -9.82 25.55 19.49
N ILE A 162 -9.77 25.13 18.25
CA ILE A 162 -8.57 25.19 17.41
C ILE A 162 -8.34 26.65 17.01
N THR A 163 -7.13 27.13 17.26
CA THR A 163 -6.65 28.49 16.97
C THR A 163 -5.23 28.43 16.40
N ASP A 164 -4.76 29.59 15.90
CA ASP A 164 -3.38 29.77 15.40
C ASP A 164 -2.96 28.65 14.43
N VAL A 165 -3.79 28.42 13.40
CA VAL A 165 -3.52 27.35 12.42
C VAL A 165 -2.41 27.79 11.48
N ASP A 166 -1.35 26.96 11.42
CA ASP A 166 -0.28 27.02 10.42
C ASP A 166 -0.43 25.80 9.47
N PRO A 167 -0.99 25.98 8.26
CA PRO A 167 -1.21 24.89 7.33
C PRO A 167 0.07 24.17 6.87
N TRP A 168 1.21 24.88 6.84
CA TRP A 168 2.48 24.29 6.46
C TRP A 168 3.09 23.43 7.58
N ALA A 169 2.98 23.88 8.82
CA ALA A 169 3.39 23.06 9.96
C ALA A 169 2.51 21.81 10.11
N ALA A 170 1.22 21.92 9.81
CA ALA A 170 0.33 20.76 9.75
C ALA A 170 0.68 19.82 8.57
N PHE A 171 0.97 20.38 7.39
CA PHE A 171 1.39 19.63 6.22
C PHE A 171 2.69 18.87 6.49
N PHE A 172 3.71 19.50 7.04
CA PHE A 172 4.98 18.90 7.41
C PHE A 172 4.98 18.33 8.83
N ASN A 173 3.88 17.66 9.22
CA ASN A 173 3.78 17.00 10.52
C ASN A 173 4.91 15.95 10.72
N PRO A 174 5.23 15.58 11.98
CA PRO A 174 6.41 14.77 12.29
C PRO A 174 6.47 13.41 11.58
N SER A 175 5.34 12.77 11.30
CA SER A 175 5.30 11.46 10.65
C SER A 175 5.12 11.49 9.13
N PHE A 176 4.98 12.67 8.53
CA PHE A 176 4.62 12.82 7.12
C PHE A 176 5.54 12.03 6.17
N PHE A 177 6.83 12.32 6.18
CA PHE A 177 7.76 11.70 5.23
C PHE A 177 7.90 10.20 5.41
N ILE A 178 7.89 9.74 6.66
CA ILE A 178 8.01 8.30 6.99
C ILE A 178 6.76 7.56 6.51
N THR A 179 5.58 8.08 6.83
CA THR A 179 4.30 7.45 6.49
C THR A 179 4.03 7.48 4.98
N ALA A 180 4.22 8.63 4.33
CA ALA A 180 4.06 8.75 2.89
C ALA A 180 5.09 7.91 2.11
N GLY A 181 6.34 7.90 2.59
CA GLY A 181 7.40 7.04 2.04
C GLY A 181 7.03 5.57 2.11
N HIS A 182 6.53 5.09 3.24
CA HIS A 182 6.09 3.71 3.40
C HIS A 182 5.02 3.30 2.38
N VAL A 183 4.03 4.16 2.18
CA VAL A 183 2.92 3.92 1.24
C VAL A 183 3.43 3.86 -0.20
N VAL A 184 4.26 4.80 -0.63
CA VAL A 184 4.79 4.82 -2.00
C VAL A 184 5.72 3.64 -2.27
N LEU A 185 6.66 3.34 -1.35
CA LEU A 185 7.61 2.24 -1.50
C LEU A 185 6.88 0.89 -1.56
N SER A 186 5.89 0.68 -0.68
CA SER A 186 5.08 -0.55 -0.67
C SER A 186 4.17 -0.67 -1.90
N ALA A 187 3.69 0.44 -2.46
CA ALA A 187 2.95 0.44 -3.72
C ALA A 187 3.83 0.03 -4.92
N PHE A 188 5.05 0.56 -4.99
CA PHE A 188 6.02 0.16 -6.02
C PHE A 188 6.40 -1.32 -5.91
N MET A 189 6.64 -1.79 -4.70
CA MET A 189 6.84 -3.21 -4.40
C MET A 189 5.67 -4.05 -4.93
N THR A 190 4.44 -3.68 -4.59
CA THR A 190 3.23 -4.44 -4.93
C THR A 190 2.98 -4.46 -6.44
N GLY A 191 3.14 -3.33 -7.13
CA GLY A 191 3.04 -3.27 -8.59
C GLY A 191 4.01 -4.24 -9.28
N ALA A 192 5.26 -4.33 -8.79
CA ALA A 192 6.24 -5.26 -9.30
C ALA A 192 5.83 -6.73 -9.03
N PHE A 193 5.39 -7.07 -7.83
CA PHE A 193 5.02 -8.46 -7.51
C PHE A 193 3.73 -8.93 -8.20
N ILE A 194 2.80 -8.06 -8.51
CA ILE A 194 1.66 -8.38 -9.37
C ILE A 194 2.15 -8.78 -10.77
N VAL A 195 3.08 -8.03 -11.34
CA VAL A 195 3.70 -8.39 -12.63
C VAL A 195 4.43 -9.73 -12.53
N ALA A 196 5.20 -9.96 -11.46
CA ALA A 196 5.89 -11.23 -11.21
C ALA A 196 4.92 -12.42 -11.14
N SER A 197 3.82 -12.25 -10.42
CA SER A 197 2.77 -13.28 -10.27
C SER A 197 2.15 -13.66 -11.61
N VAL A 198 1.76 -12.67 -12.42
CA VAL A 198 1.20 -12.89 -13.75
C VAL A 198 2.23 -13.54 -14.69
N ALA A 199 3.47 -13.07 -14.68
CA ALA A 199 4.54 -13.62 -15.51
C ALA A 199 4.82 -15.08 -15.16
N ALA A 200 4.92 -15.43 -13.87
CA ALA A 200 5.11 -16.80 -13.41
C ALA A 200 3.96 -17.72 -13.84
N HIS A 201 2.71 -17.26 -13.69
CA HIS A 201 1.54 -18.00 -14.18
C HIS A 201 1.61 -18.28 -15.69
N LYS A 202 1.93 -17.27 -16.48
CA LYS A 202 2.06 -17.40 -17.93
C LYS A 202 3.20 -18.32 -18.32
N MET A 203 4.33 -18.29 -17.63
CA MET A 203 5.46 -19.20 -17.88
C MET A 203 5.09 -20.67 -17.67
N ILE A 204 4.25 -20.99 -16.69
CA ILE A 204 3.73 -22.36 -16.50
C ILE A 204 2.89 -22.77 -17.71
N ARG A 205 1.99 -21.90 -18.15
CA ARG A 205 1.05 -22.17 -19.26
C ARG A 205 1.72 -22.25 -20.63
N THR A 206 2.81 -21.50 -20.82
CA THR A 206 3.49 -21.37 -22.13
C THR A 206 4.84 -22.08 -22.19
N ARG A 207 5.05 -23.06 -21.35
CA ARG A 207 6.33 -23.75 -21.17
C ARG A 207 6.92 -24.37 -22.45
N LYS A 208 6.06 -24.76 -23.40
CA LYS A 208 6.44 -25.33 -24.70
C LYS A 208 6.66 -24.25 -25.78
N LYS A 209 6.24 -22.99 -25.56
CA LYS A 209 6.38 -21.90 -26.51
C LYS A 209 7.59 -21.06 -26.11
N GLU A 210 8.78 -21.38 -26.59
CA GLU A 210 10.05 -20.79 -26.13
C GLU A 210 10.07 -19.25 -26.20
N LYS A 211 9.55 -18.65 -27.27
CA LYS A 211 9.50 -17.21 -27.49
C LYS A 211 8.66 -16.52 -26.42
N VAL A 212 7.46 -17.04 -26.15
CA VAL A 212 6.55 -16.50 -25.13
C VAL A 212 7.10 -16.73 -23.71
N TYR A 213 7.68 -17.90 -23.47
CA TYR A 213 8.33 -18.21 -22.21
C TYR A 213 9.46 -17.21 -21.91
N ARG A 214 10.30 -16.92 -22.89
CA ARG A 214 11.40 -15.94 -22.77
C ARG A 214 10.90 -14.54 -22.48
N PHE A 215 9.81 -14.10 -23.11
CA PHE A 215 9.16 -12.84 -22.84
C PHE A 215 8.74 -12.74 -21.37
N HIS A 216 7.96 -13.71 -20.88
CA HIS A 216 7.50 -13.71 -19.50
C HIS A 216 8.63 -13.91 -18.48
N ARG A 217 9.68 -14.64 -18.83
CA ARG A 217 10.89 -14.74 -18.00
C ARG A 217 11.58 -13.39 -17.80
N LYS A 218 11.71 -12.57 -18.86
CA LYS A 218 12.25 -11.21 -18.76
C LYS A 218 11.36 -10.37 -17.85
N ALA A 219 10.06 -10.42 -18.00
CA ALA A 219 9.09 -9.72 -17.15
C ALA A 219 9.20 -10.17 -15.69
N LEU A 220 9.29 -11.47 -15.42
CA LEU A 220 9.46 -12.01 -14.07
C LEU A 220 10.75 -11.52 -13.41
N LEU A 221 11.87 -11.58 -14.12
CA LEU A 221 13.17 -11.15 -13.58
C LEU A 221 13.22 -9.65 -13.30
N LEU A 222 12.66 -8.84 -14.20
CA LEU A 222 12.51 -7.41 -13.99
C LEU A 222 11.67 -7.13 -12.75
N ALA A 223 10.53 -7.78 -12.65
CA ALA A 223 9.59 -7.63 -11.55
C ALA A 223 10.18 -8.07 -10.20
N LEU A 224 10.85 -9.23 -10.14
CA LEU A 224 11.52 -9.70 -8.93
C LEU A 224 12.69 -8.78 -8.52
N THR A 225 13.40 -8.20 -9.48
CA THR A 225 14.50 -7.27 -9.18
C THR A 225 13.95 -5.98 -8.59
N ILE A 226 12.97 -5.36 -9.24
CA ILE A 226 12.35 -4.10 -8.76
C ILE A 226 11.61 -4.36 -7.46
N GLY A 227 10.81 -5.42 -7.40
CA GLY A 227 10.07 -5.81 -6.20
C GLY A 227 11.00 -6.04 -5.00
N GLY A 228 12.13 -6.71 -5.21
CA GLY A 228 13.13 -6.94 -4.17
C GLY A 228 13.78 -5.65 -3.66
N ILE A 229 14.13 -4.74 -4.56
CA ILE A 229 14.68 -3.43 -4.18
C ILE A 229 13.66 -2.66 -3.32
N PHE A 230 12.42 -2.54 -3.78
CA PHE A 230 11.40 -1.79 -3.04
C PHE A 230 10.92 -2.51 -1.78
N SER A 231 10.94 -3.85 -1.72
CA SER A 231 10.71 -4.59 -0.47
C SER A 231 11.77 -4.27 0.58
N LEU A 232 13.04 -4.21 0.18
CA LEU A 232 14.13 -3.86 1.09
C LEU A 232 14.00 -2.41 1.57
N LEU A 233 13.70 -1.47 0.67
CA LEU A 233 13.47 -0.07 1.03
C LEU A 233 12.26 0.09 1.94
N THR A 234 11.18 -0.68 1.72
CA THR A 234 10.00 -0.70 2.59
C THR A 234 10.35 -1.24 3.98
N ALA A 235 11.19 -2.28 4.07
CA ALA A 235 11.64 -2.80 5.36
C ALA A 235 12.51 -1.80 6.13
N LEU A 236 13.41 -1.08 5.45
CA LEU A 236 14.22 -0.02 6.06
C LEU A 236 13.34 1.14 6.55
N ASN A 237 12.39 1.59 5.75
CA ASN A 237 11.41 2.59 6.17
C ASN A 237 10.52 2.07 7.31
N GLY A 238 10.23 0.76 7.36
CA GLY A 238 9.53 0.12 8.48
C GLY A 238 10.28 0.24 9.81
N HIS A 239 11.61 0.17 9.79
CA HIS A 239 12.44 0.43 10.96
C HIS A 239 12.29 1.89 11.44
N GLU A 240 12.36 2.87 10.54
CA GLU A 240 12.13 4.27 10.87
C GLU A 240 10.70 4.51 11.37
N SER A 241 9.72 3.79 10.81
CA SER A 241 8.32 3.83 11.28
C SER A 241 8.17 3.35 12.72
N ALA A 242 8.91 2.31 13.13
CA ALA A 242 8.91 1.84 14.52
C ALA A 242 9.48 2.89 15.48
N GLN A 243 10.53 3.61 15.08
CA GLN A 243 11.10 4.71 15.87
C GLN A 243 10.12 5.88 15.98
N MET A 244 9.43 6.22 14.89
CA MET A 244 8.38 7.23 14.91
C MET A 244 7.23 6.83 15.85
N LEU A 245 6.81 5.55 15.84
CA LEU A 245 5.79 5.06 16.78
C LEU A 245 6.28 5.12 18.24
N TYR A 246 7.54 4.79 18.49
CA TYR A 246 8.13 4.90 19.81
C TYR A 246 8.08 6.32 20.36
N GLU A 247 8.37 7.32 19.52
CA GLU A 247 8.41 8.72 19.92
C GLU A 247 7.01 9.36 20.03
N TYR A 248 6.12 9.08 19.06
CA TYR A 248 4.85 9.81 18.92
C TYR A 248 3.59 9.00 19.21
N GLN A 249 3.63 7.66 19.09
CA GLN A 249 2.46 6.80 19.26
C GLN A 249 2.82 5.54 20.07
N PRO A 250 3.27 5.69 21.34
CA PRO A 250 3.78 4.56 22.12
C PRO A 250 2.71 3.50 22.44
N GLU A 251 1.43 3.84 22.55
CA GLU A 251 0.33 2.87 22.73
C GLU A 251 0.20 1.95 21.51
N LYS A 252 0.33 2.53 20.32
CA LYS A 252 0.27 1.78 19.06
C LYS A 252 1.47 0.85 18.92
N LEU A 253 2.67 1.30 19.31
CA LEU A 253 3.86 0.46 19.32
C LEU A 253 3.69 -0.70 20.31
N ALA A 254 3.26 -0.42 21.54
CA ALA A 254 3.03 -1.44 22.55
C ALA A 254 1.99 -2.49 22.10
N GLY A 255 0.90 -2.05 21.47
CA GLY A 255 -0.10 -2.94 20.92
C GLY A 255 0.39 -3.77 19.72
N ALA A 256 1.16 -3.16 18.82
CA ALA A 256 1.76 -3.84 17.67
C ALA A 256 2.75 -4.94 18.08
N GLU A 257 3.54 -4.67 19.10
CA GLU A 257 4.56 -5.59 19.63
C GLU A 257 4.01 -6.55 20.69
N GLY A 258 2.78 -6.35 21.16
CA GLY A 258 2.17 -7.15 22.23
C GLY A 258 2.89 -6.98 23.56
N LEU A 259 3.49 -5.82 23.80
CA LEU A 259 4.22 -5.51 25.03
C LEU A 259 3.25 -4.95 26.09
N PHE A 260 3.02 -5.70 27.16
CA PHE A 260 2.14 -5.26 28.24
C PHE A 260 2.89 -4.48 29.33
N GLU A 261 4.08 -4.92 29.72
CA GLU A 261 4.89 -4.29 30.76
C GLU A 261 5.96 -3.38 30.18
N THR A 262 6.11 -2.21 30.80
CA THR A 262 7.23 -1.29 30.49
C THR A 262 8.55 -1.90 30.91
N ARG A 263 9.51 -2.04 29.99
CA ARG A 263 10.79 -2.64 30.30
C ARG A 263 11.93 -2.12 29.40
N SER A 264 13.14 -2.12 29.93
CA SER A 264 14.36 -2.02 29.14
C SER A 264 14.72 -3.39 28.57
N HIS A 265 15.57 -3.44 27.55
CA HIS A 265 15.96 -4.70 26.93
C HIS A 265 14.75 -5.52 26.47
N ALA A 266 13.72 -4.82 25.96
CA ALA A 266 12.46 -5.44 25.56
C ALA A 266 12.67 -6.41 24.40
N PRO A 267 12.12 -7.63 24.48
CA PRO A 267 12.18 -8.60 23.39
C PRO A 267 11.23 -8.22 22.27
N LEU A 268 11.56 -8.61 21.04
CA LEU A 268 10.66 -8.55 19.88
C LEU A 268 9.90 -9.88 19.78
N ALA A 269 8.58 -9.82 19.85
CA ALA A 269 7.73 -11.00 19.71
C ALA A 269 7.35 -11.19 18.23
N ILE A 270 7.85 -12.26 17.61
CA ILE A 270 7.51 -12.63 16.23
C ILE A 270 6.39 -13.66 16.23
N GLY A 271 5.29 -13.32 15.56
CA GLY A 271 4.09 -14.17 15.49
C GLY A 271 3.32 -14.18 16.81
N GLY A 272 2.48 -15.20 16.97
CA GLY A 272 1.67 -15.36 18.17
C GLY A 272 0.40 -14.52 18.21
N PHE A 273 -0.30 -14.64 19.34
CA PHE A 273 -1.56 -13.95 19.60
C PHE A 273 -1.54 -13.33 20.99
N THR A 274 -1.99 -12.09 21.10
CA THR A 274 -2.11 -11.39 22.38
C THR A 274 -3.24 -11.98 23.23
N ASP A 275 -2.95 -12.33 24.48
CA ASP A 275 -3.94 -12.73 25.47
C ASP A 275 -4.11 -11.60 26.50
N PRO A 276 -5.28 -10.92 26.52
CA PRO A 276 -5.52 -9.82 27.45
C PRO A 276 -5.68 -10.25 28.91
N ASN A 277 -5.98 -11.53 29.17
CA ASN A 277 -6.17 -12.04 30.53
C ASN A 277 -4.84 -12.41 31.19
N GLU A 278 -3.93 -12.99 30.40
CA GLU A 278 -2.60 -13.35 30.87
C GLU A 278 -1.56 -12.25 30.60
N GLU A 279 -1.98 -11.16 29.93
CA GLU A 279 -1.14 -9.99 29.57
C GLU A 279 0.18 -10.39 28.90
N LYS A 280 0.10 -11.30 27.94
CA LYS A 280 1.26 -11.80 27.19
C LYS A 280 0.90 -12.20 25.76
N VAL A 281 1.91 -12.36 24.93
CA VAL A 281 1.78 -12.96 23.60
C VAL A 281 2.01 -14.48 23.73
N LYS A 282 1.03 -15.27 23.32
CA LYS A 282 1.13 -16.72 23.25
C LYS A 282 1.65 -17.16 21.88
N TRP A 283 2.45 -18.22 21.86
CA TRP A 283 2.99 -18.86 20.63
C TRP A 283 3.93 -17.97 19.82
N ALA A 284 4.51 -16.94 20.42
CA ALA A 284 5.50 -16.08 19.79
C ALA A 284 6.92 -16.64 19.95
N ILE A 285 7.77 -16.31 18.99
CA ILE A 285 9.21 -16.46 19.09
C ILE A 285 9.76 -15.10 19.54
N GLU A 286 10.39 -15.06 20.72
CA GLU A 286 10.96 -13.83 21.25
C GLU A 286 12.45 -13.71 20.85
N ILE A 287 12.80 -12.57 20.26
CA ILE A 287 14.20 -12.19 20.03
C ILE A 287 14.60 -11.23 21.15
N PRO A 288 15.53 -11.63 22.06
CA PRO A 288 15.93 -10.78 23.18
C PRO A 288 16.45 -9.42 22.72
N TRP A 289 16.04 -8.34 23.41
CA TRP A 289 16.50 -6.95 23.24
C TRP A 289 16.14 -6.29 21.89
N ALA A 290 15.63 -7.06 20.96
CA ALA A 290 15.42 -6.59 19.60
C ALA A 290 14.37 -5.48 19.50
N LEU A 291 13.32 -5.47 20.34
CA LEU A 291 12.34 -4.39 20.35
C LEU A 291 12.95 -3.08 20.86
N SER A 292 13.77 -3.12 21.90
CA SER A 292 14.49 -1.93 22.38
C SER A 292 15.41 -1.34 21.31
N PHE A 293 16.10 -2.20 20.57
CA PHE A 293 16.92 -1.76 19.43
C PHE A 293 16.07 -1.19 18.29
N LEU A 294 14.96 -1.83 17.95
CA LEU A 294 14.04 -1.36 16.90
C LEU A 294 13.48 0.04 17.25
N ALA A 295 13.16 0.28 18.53
CA ALA A 295 12.56 1.51 19.00
C ALA A 295 13.49 2.73 18.94
N ALA A 296 14.78 2.57 19.24
CA ALA A 296 15.70 3.73 19.31
C ALA A 296 17.18 3.39 19.00
N ASN A 297 17.47 2.32 18.26
CA ASN A 297 18.83 1.87 17.90
C ASN A 297 19.75 1.61 19.11
N ARG A 298 19.17 1.28 20.27
CA ARG A 298 19.87 0.99 21.50
C ARG A 298 19.21 -0.18 22.22
N PHE A 299 19.98 -1.15 22.67
CA PHE A 299 19.47 -2.35 23.35
C PHE A 299 18.93 -2.08 24.75
N ASP A 300 19.36 -1.00 25.40
CA ASP A 300 18.93 -0.58 26.73
C ASP A 300 17.72 0.37 26.76
N THR A 301 17.17 0.71 25.60
CA THR A 301 16.01 1.59 25.48
C THR A 301 14.82 1.05 26.27
N VAL A 302 14.21 1.90 27.09
CA VAL A 302 12.98 1.58 27.81
C VAL A 302 11.79 1.76 26.86
N VAL A 303 11.06 0.69 26.60
CA VAL A 303 9.84 0.70 25.80
C VAL A 303 8.63 0.60 26.72
N LYS A 304 7.68 1.53 26.57
CA LYS A 304 6.43 1.54 27.35
C LYS A 304 5.54 0.39 26.91
N GLY A 305 5.02 -0.36 27.88
CA GLY A 305 4.01 -1.38 27.66
C GLY A 305 2.60 -0.84 27.79
N LEU A 306 1.60 -1.61 27.35
CA LEU A 306 0.20 -1.24 27.39
C LEU A 306 -0.29 -0.86 28.79
N ASN A 307 0.23 -1.50 29.85
CA ASN A 307 -0.12 -1.20 31.24
C ASN A 307 0.30 0.21 31.73
N ALA A 308 1.12 0.93 30.95
CA ALA A 308 1.46 2.33 31.22
C ALA A 308 0.34 3.29 30.78
N PHE A 309 -0.69 2.82 30.12
CA PHE A 309 -1.78 3.62 29.55
C PHE A 309 -3.15 3.16 30.08
N PRO A 310 -4.15 4.06 30.11
CA PRO A 310 -5.51 3.71 30.45
C PRO A 310 -6.08 2.61 29.52
N ARG A 311 -6.80 1.65 30.08
CA ARG A 311 -7.33 0.50 29.28
C ARG A 311 -8.30 0.91 28.18
N ASP A 312 -9.05 1.98 28.35
CA ASP A 312 -9.96 2.53 27.36
C ASP A 312 -9.24 3.25 26.20
N GLU A 313 -7.93 3.46 26.31
CA GLU A 313 -7.07 4.01 25.28
C GLU A 313 -6.21 2.95 24.57
N TRP A 314 -6.33 1.68 24.98
CA TRP A 314 -5.60 0.61 24.32
C TRP A 314 -6.10 0.38 22.91
N PRO A 315 -5.22 0.23 21.93
CA PRO A 315 -5.62 -0.21 20.61
C PRO A 315 -6.16 -1.66 20.66
N PRO A 316 -6.99 -2.07 19.69
CA PRO A 316 -7.44 -3.46 19.59
C PRO A 316 -6.26 -4.42 19.51
N LEU A 317 -6.21 -5.43 20.38
CA LEU A 317 -5.02 -6.29 20.53
C LEU A 317 -4.71 -7.17 19.29
N PHE A 318 -5.69 -7.40 18.41
CA PHE A 318 -5.45 -8.15 17.16
C PHE A 318 -4.49 -7.44 16.20
N ILE A 319 -4.19 -6.16 16.42
CA ILE A 319 -3.21 -5.42 15.60
C ILE A 319 -1.82 -6.04 15.66
N HIS A 320 -1.45 -6.72 16.75
CA HIS A 320 -0.22 -7.49 16.85
C HIS A 320 -0.11 -8.55 15.75
N THR A 321 -1.18 -9.33 15.56
CA THR A 321 -1.22 -10.37 14.53
C THR A 321 -1.16 -9.77 13.11
N LEU A 322 -1.89 -8.67 12.86
CA LEU A 322 -1.86 -7.99 11.57
C LEU A 322 -0.49 -7.40 11.25
N PHE A 323 0.13 -6.76 12.23
CA PHE A 323 1.48 -6.19 12.10
C PHE A 323 2.51 -7.29 11.78
N ASN A 324 2.52 -8.37 12.54
CA ASN A 324 3.41 -9.51 12.29
C ASN A 324 3.17 -10.16 10.92
N ALA A 325 1.91 -10.30 10.50
CA ALA A 325 1.58 -10.86 9.18
C ALA A 325 2.06 -9.94 8.04
N MET A 326 1.89 -8.62 8.18
CA MET A 326 2.39 -7.63 7.21
C MET A 326 3.92 -7.72 7.08
N VAL A 327 4.65 -7.71 8.20
CA VAL A 327 6.12 -7.81 8.21
C VAL A 327 6.56 -9.15 7.63
N GLY A 328 5.91 -10.25 8.01
CA GLY A 328 6.19 -11.59 7.50
C GLY A 328 6.02 -11.68 5.98
N VAL A 329 4.98 -11.08 5.43
CA VAL A 329 4.78 -10.99 3.96
C VAL A 329 5.93 -10.20 3.32
N GLY A 330 6.32 -9.05 3.87
CA GLY A 330 7.44 -8.26 3.34
C GLY A 330 8.74 -9.06 3.29
N MET A 331 9.08 -9.77 4.35
CA MET A 331 10.26 -10.63 4.42
C MET A 331 10.19 -11.80 3.44
N LEU A 332 9.02 -12.42 3.28
CA LEU A 332 8.80 -13.49 2.32
C LEU A 332 9.02 -13.00 0.87
N LEU A 333 8.54 -11.80 0.55
CA LEU A 333 8.71 -11.22 -0.79
C LEU A 333 10.18 -10.86 -1.09
N ILE A 334 10.94 -10.41 -0.10
CA ILE A 334 12.40 -10.25 -0.23
C ILE A 334 13.05 -11.61 -0.57
N LEU A 335 12.67 -12.65 0.15
CA LEU A 335 13.18 -14.00 -0.09
C LEU A 335 12.85 -14.49 -1.52
N TYR A 336 11.62 -14.28 -2.00
CA TYR A 336 11.24 -14.62 -3.39
C TYR A 336 12.14 -13.91 -4.41
N SER A 337 12.42 -12.64 -4.20
CA SER A 337 13.29 -11.86 -5.08
C SER A 337 14.72 -12.39 -5.07
N ILE A 338 15.28 -12.66 -3.92
CA ILE A 338 16.63 -13.25 -3.78
C ILE A 338 16.69 -14.60 -4.51
N ILE A 339 15.77 -15.50 -4.25
CA ILE A 339 15.72 -16.82 -4.87
C ILE A 339 15.64 -16.70 -6.40
N GLY A 340 14.75 -15.87 -6.93
CA GLY A 340 14.57 -15.71 -8.37
C GLY A 340 15.78 -15.13 -9.07
N VAL A 341 16.38 -14.09 -8.49
CA VAL A 341 17.59 -13.45 -9.02
C VAL A 341 18.81 -14.40 -8.95
N VAL A 342 19.00 -15.05 -7.81
CA VAL A 342 20.09 -16.04 -7.63
C VAL A 342 19.94 -17.20 -8.60
N TRP A 343 18.73 -17.76 -8.74
CA TRP A 343 18.45 -18.85 -9.68
C TRP A 343 18.92 -18.51 -11.09
N ARG A 344 18.59 -17.33 -11.57
CA ARG A 344 18.90 -16.93 -12.94
C ARG A 344 20.32 -16.41 -13.10
N LYS A 345 20.78 -15.51 -12.24
CA LYS A 345 22.05 -14.78 -12.44
C LYS A 345 23.26 -15.50 -11.86
N VAL A 346 23.12 -16.16 -10.71
CA VAL A 346 24.22 -16.84 -10.03
C VAL A 346 24.30 -18.29 -10.48
N LEU A 347 23.19 -19.04 -10.40
CA LEU A 347 23.14 -20.44 -10.84
C LEU A 347 23.02 -20.60 -12.34
N LYS A 348 22.87 -19.50 -13.09
CA LYS A 348 22.79 -19.44 -14.57
C LYS A 348 21.75 -20.41 -15.18
N LYS A 349 20.67 -20.67 -14.44
CA LYS A 349 19.59 -21.55 -14.90
C LYS A 349 18.62 -20.80 -15.80
N ASP A 350 18.46 -21.24 -17.05
CA ASP A 350 17.58 -20.56 -18.01
C ASP A 350 16.10 -20.85 -17.77
N ARG A 351 15.78 -22.00 -17.22
CA ARG A 351 14.41 -22.42 -16.92
C ARG A 351 14.18 -22.52 -15.43
N PHE A 352 13.02 -22.02 -15.01
CA PHE A 352 12.53 -22.17 -13.64
C PHE A 352 11.73 -23.48 -13.52
N PRO A 353 11.92 -24.26 -12.46
CA PRO A 353 11.07 -25.42 -12.20
C PRO A 353 9.64 -24.97 -11.89
N THR A 354 8.66 -25.84 -12.19
CA THR A 354 7.25 -25.49 -12.01
C THR A 354 6.90 -25.14 -10.56
N TRP A 355 7.46 -25.86 -9.60
CA TRP A 355 7.22 -25.59 -8.18
C TRP A 355 7.66 -24.18 -7.77
N LEU A 356 8.78 -23.69 -8.30
CA LEU A 356 9.28 -22.35 -8.02
C LEU A 356 8.41 -21.28 -8.69
N LEU A 357 7.91 -21.52 -9.89
CA LEU A 357 6.95 -20.63 -10.56
C LEU A 357 5.61 -20.58 -9.80
N VAL A 358 5.16 -21.69 -9.22
CA VAL A 358 3.96 -21.73 -8.36
C VAL A 358 4.17 -20.85 -7.12
N ILE A 359 5.35 -20.90 -6.50
CA ILE A 359 5.70 -20.00 -5.40
C ILE A 359 5.65 -18.54 -5.86
N PHE A 360 6.26 -18.19 -6.98
CA PHE A 360 6.24 -16.80 -7.49
C PHE A 360 4.85 -16.34 -7.89
N MET A 361 3.92 -17.22 -8.27
CA MET A 361 2.52 -16.85 -8.48
C MET A 361 1.84 -16.30 -7.24
N THR A 362 2.29 -16.68 -6.05
CA THR A 362 1.72 -16.18 -4.80
C THR A 362 2.21 -14.77 -4.43
N ALA A 363 3.25 -14.26 -5.10
CA ALA A 363 3.84 -12.97 -4.79
C ALA A 363 2.84 -11.80 -4.89
N GLY A 364 2.03 -11.77 -5.94
CA GLY A 364 0.99 -10.76 -6.15
C GLY A 364 -0.08 -10.78 -5.05
N PRO A 365 -0.79 -11.90 -4.85
CA PRO A 365 -1.75 -12.04 -3.76
C PRO A 365 -1.17 -11.72 -2.39
N PHE A 366 0.01 -12.21 -2.04
CA PHE A 366 0.63 -11.91 -0.75
C PHE A 366 0.98 -10.44 -0.60
N SER A 367 1.47 -9.77 -1.64
CA SER A 367 1.75 -8.34 -1.56
C SER A 367 0.47 -7.52 -1.30
N LEU A 368 -0.65 -7.86 -1.95
CA LEU A 368 -1.94 -7.22 -1.70
C LEU A 368 -2.45 -7.49 -0.27
N ILE A 369 -2.35 -8.72 0.21
CA ILE A 369 -2.70 -9.07 1.59
C ILE A 369 -1.83 -8.27 2.58
N GLY A 370 -0.53 -8.14 2.31
CA GLY A 370 0.37 -7.34 3.13
C GLY A 370 -0.02 -5.85 3.17
N ILE A 371 -0.43 -5.28 2.04
CA ILE A 371 -0.95 -3.90 1.96
C ILE A 371 -2.23 -3.75 2.79
N GLU A 372 -3.19 -4.66 2.66
CA GLU A 372 -4.44 -4.62 3.43
C GLU A 372 -4.18 -4.73 4.95
N PHE A 373 -3.34 -5.67 5.37
CA PHE A 373 -2.97 -5.79 6.78
C PHE A 373 -2.25 -4.55 7.30
N GLY A 374 -1.38 -3.94 6.49
CA GLY A 374 -0.71 -2.69 6.80
C GLY A 374 -1.70 -1.53 7.01
N TRP A 375 -2.68 -1.38 6.15
CA TRP A 375 -3.69 -0.32 6.27
C TRP A 375 -4.65 -0.56 7.44
N ILE A 376 -5.12 -1.80 7.63
CA ILE A 376 -5.94 -2.13 8.81
C ILE A 376 -5.16 -1.85 10.08
N PHE A 377 -3.89 -2.26 10.16
CA PHE A 377 -3.00 -1.93 11.28
C PHE A 377 -2.84 -0.42 11.46
N ALA A 378 -2.58 0.33 10.38
CA ALA A 378 -2.37 1.76 10.43
C ALA A 378 -3.56 2.52 11.02
N CYS A 379 -4.78 2.17 10.57
CA CYS A 379 -6.02 2.80 11.00
C CYS A 379 -6.50 2.32 12.39
N THR A 380 -6.49 1.00 12.62
CA THR A 380 -7.02 0.43 13.87
C THR A 380 -6.04 0.53 15.02
N GLY A 381 -4.74 0.55 14.74
CA GLY A 381 -3.71 0.71 15.76
C GLY A 381 -3.71 2.06 16.47
N ARG A 382 -4.40 3.05 15.91
CA ARG A 382 -4.60 4.37 16.54
C ARG A 382 -5.85 4.44 17.41
N GLN A 383 -6.78 3.50 17.27
CA GLN A 383 -8.02 3.53 18.05
C GLN A 383 -7.75 3.50 19.56
N PRO A 384 -8.58 4.17 20.36
CA PRO A 384 -9.89 4.77 20.02
C PRO A 384 -9.83 6.15 19.33
N TRP A 385 -8.65 6.65 19.02
CA TRP A 385 -8.45 7.99 18.46
C TRP A 385 -8.63 8.03 16.94
N VAL A 386 -9.39 8.98 16.42
CA VAL A 386 -9.38 9.36 15.01
C VAL A 386 -8.29 10.41 14.73
N ILE A 387 -8.08 11.35 15.65
CA ILE A 387 -6.89 12.20 15.70
C ILE A 387 -6.26 11.98 17.08
N TYR A 388 -5.02 11.54 17.08
CA TYR A 388 -4.32 11.01 18.25
C TYR A 388 -4.33 12.01 19.41
N HIS A 389 -4.85 11.59 20.57
CA HIS A 389 -5.03 12.36 21.81
C HIS A 389 -5.86 13.66 21.67
N LEU A 390 -6.52 13.87 20.53
CA LEU A 390 -7.37 15.03 20.29
C LEU A 390 -8.84 14.68 20.14
N LEU A 391 -9.16 13.63 19.40
CA LEU A 391 -10.52 13.35 18.99
C LEU A 391 -10.76 11.85 18.94
N LYS A 392 -11.71 11.34 19.73
CA LYS A 392 -12.09 9.92 19.67
C LYS A 392 -13.02 9.66 18.48
N THR A 393 -12.92 8.48 17.90
CA THR A 393 -13.73 8.07 16.74
C THR A 393 -15.21 8.04 17.07
N SER A 394 -15.58 7.67 18.30
CA SER A 394 -16.96 7.67 18.79
C SER A 394 -17.62 9.05 18.82
N ASP A 395 -16.82 10.11 18.98
CA ASP A 395 -17.33 11.46 19.23
C ASP A 395 -17.70 12.20 17.93
N VAL A 396 -17.32 11.64 16.78
CA VAL A 396 -17.40 12.31 15.46
C VAL A 396 -18.18 11.52 14.41
N VAL A 397 -18.74 10.39 14.78
CA VAL A 397 -19.56 9.56 13.87
C VAL A 397 -20.95 10.17 13.70
N THR A 398 -21.49 10.03 12.47
CA THR A 398 -22.88 10.40 12.19
C THR A 398 -23.87 9.45 12.88
N THR A 399 -25.04 9.97 13.22
CA THR A 399 -26.14 9.20 13.85
C THR A 399 -27.31 8.94 12.88
N THR A 400 -27.08 8.97 11.58
CA THR A 400 -28.13 8.77 10.57
C THR A 400 -28.50 7.30 10.42
N GLY A 401 -29.75 6.93 10.64
CA GLY A 401 -30.28 5.57 10.71
C GLY A 401 -30.30 4.69 9.45
N SER A 402 -29.55 5.07 8.38
CA SER A 402 -29.54 4.33 7.10
C SER A 402 -28.21 3.66 6.76
N ILE A 403 -27.23 3.66 7.68
CA ILE A 403 -25.87 3.21 7.44
C ILE A 403 -25.83 1.71 7.06
N GLY A 404 -26.64 0.88 7.69
CA GLY A 404 -26.69 -0.56 7.39
C GLY A 404 -27.12 -0.87 5.95
N LEU A 405 -28.10 -0.13 5.43
CA LEU A 405 -28.53 -0.28 4.03
C LEU A 405 -27.43 0.18 3.05
N LEU A 406 -26.78 1.30 3.35
CA LEU A 406 -25.65 1.77 2.56
C LEU A 406 -24.48 0.77 2.56
N PHE A 407 -24.19 0.15 3.68
CA PHE A 407 -23.16 -0.87 3.79
C PHE A 407 -23.45 -2.07 2.86
N LEU A 408 -24.67 -2.60 2.87
CA LEU A 408 -25.07 -3.69 1.98
C LEU A 408 -25.02 -3.27 0.50
N PHE A 409 -25.51 -2.07 0.19
CA PHE A 409 -25.48 -1.53 -1.18
C PHE A 409 -24.06 -1.41 -1.72
N PHE A 410 -23.16 -0.74 -0.99
CA PHE A 410 -21.79 -0.55 -1.45
C PHE A 410 -21.00 -1.86 -1.48
N THR A 411 -21.22 -2.78 -0.55
CA THR A 411 -20.61 -4.12 -0.61
C THR A 411 -20.99 -4.85 -1.90
N PHE A 412 -22.27 -4.78 -2.29
CA PHE A 412 -22.74 -5.33 -3.57
C PHE A 412 -22.07 -4.63 -4.77
N VAL A 413 -22.02 -3.30 -4.77
CA VAL A 413 -21.38 -2.51 -5.84
C VAL A 413 -19.91 -2.92 -6.01
N TYR A 414 -19.16 -3.06 -4.90
CA TYR A 414 -17.74 -3.46 -4.98
C TYR A 414 -17.56 -4.90 -5.45
N ALA A 415 -18.43 -5.81 -5.08
CA ALA A 415 -18.41 -7.18 -5.61
C ALA A 415 -18.61 -7.19 -7.14
N VAL A 416 -19.57 -6.40 -7.64
CA VAL A 416 -19.83 -6.27 -9.08
C VAL A 416 -18.64 -5.60 -9.80
N LEU A 417 -18.11 -4.50 -9.25
CA LEU A 417 -16.96 -3.80 -9.84
C LEU A 417 -15.72 -4.71 -9.89
N GLY A 418 -15.43 -5.43 -8.80
CA GLY A 418 -14.31 -6.36 -8.74
C GLY A 418 -14.44 -7.48 -9.78
N ALA A 419 -15.62 -8.08 -9.88
CA ALA A 419 -15.92 -9.08 -10.91
C ALA A 419 -15.78 -8.51 -12.33
N ALA A 420 -16.26 -7.29 -12.57
CA ALA A 420 -16.15 -6.62 -13.86
C ALA A 420 -14.69 -6.37 -14.26
N VAL A 421 -13.85 -5.89 -13.35
CA VAL A 421 -12.40 -5.69 -13.62
C VAL A 421 -11.73 -7.00 -14.00
N VAL A 422 -11.94 -8.05 -13.21
CA VAL A 422 -11.37 -9.38 -13.50
C VAL A 422 -11.84 -9.87 -14.86
N TYR A 423 -13.14 -9.75 -15.14
CA TYR A 423 -13.70 -10.15 -16.44
C TYR A 423 -13.08 -9.36 -17.60
N VAL A 424 -13.02 -8.02 -17.51
CA VAL A 424 -12.47 -7.16 -18.56
C VAL A 424 -11.00 -7.47 -18.83
N LEU A 425 -10.19 -7.60 -17.79
CA LEU A 425 -8.77 -7.93 -17.94
C LEU A 425 -8.56 -9.32 -18.55
N LEU A 426 -9.29 -10.34 -18.06
CA LEU A 426 -9.20 -11.68 -18.61
C LEU A 426 -9.67 -11.74 -20.07
N TYR A 427 -10.80 -11.08 -20.38
CA TYR A 427 -11.34 -11.01 -21.74
C TYR A 427 -10.36 -10.33 -22.69
N TYR A 428 -9.85 -9.14 -22.31
CA TYR A 428 -8.90 -8.40 -23.14
C TYR A 428 -7.64 -9.19 -23.46
N PHE A 429 -6.97 -9.74 -22.42
CA PHE A 429 -5.71 -10.46 -22.61
C PHE A 429 -5.86 -11.87 -23.22
N ARG A 430 -7.07 -12.45 -23.19
CA ARG A 430 -7.38 -13.68 -23.95
C ARG A 430 -7.56 -13.36 -25.43
N LYS A 431 -8.22 -12.25 -25.75
CA LYS A 431 -8.48 -11.82 -27.13
C LYS A 431 -7.21 -11.30 -27.82
N HIS A 432 -6.25 -10.76 -27.06
CA HIS A 432 -4.99 -10.24 -27.57
C HIS A 432 -3.81 -11.01 -26.91
N PRO A 433 -3.52 -12.21 -27.38
CA PRO A 433 -2.41 -13.00 -26.83
C PRO A 433 -1.07 -12.34 -27.21
N VAL A 434 -0.07 -12.53 -26.35
CA VAL A 434 1.25 -11.89 -26.54
C VAL A 434 1.99 -12.41 -27.78
N ASP A 435 1.63 -13.60 -28.27
CA ASP A 435 2.19 -14.20 -29.51
C ASP A 435 2.01 -13.26 -30.72
N GLU A 436 0.87 -12.55 -30.80
CA GLU A 436 0.58 -11.59 -31.88
C GLU A 436 1.53 -10.40 -31.83
N ASP A 437 1.69 -9.79 -30.64
CA ASP A 437 2.63 -8.66 -30.46
C ASP A 437 4.08 -9.07 -30.78
N LEU A 438 4.50 -10.26 -30.36
CA LEU A 438 5.85 -10.77 -30.58
C LEU A 438 6.11 -11.09 -32.07
N ASN A 439 5.11 -11.56 -32.81
CA ASN A 439 5.26 -11.85 -34.24
C ASN A 439 5.30 -10.57 -35.07
N THR A 440 4.52 -9.54 -34.69
CA THR A 440 4.51 -8.25 -35.37
C THR A 440 5.82 -7.50 -35.19
N ALA A 441 6.50 -7.65 -34.06
CA ALA A 441 7.79 -7.01 -33.80
C ALA A 441 8.97 -7.61 -34.61
N GLU A 442 8.84 -8.85 -35.10
CA GLU A 442 9.87 -9.51 -35.93
C GLU A 442 9.63 -9.38 -37.43
N SER A 443 8.44 -8.93 -37.87
CA SER A 443 8.11 -8.64 -39.28
C SER A 443 8.54 -7.24 -39.68
#